data_6a1f830dd5ecfabba7c2930f60679a04
#
_entry.id   6a1f830dd5ecfabba7c2930f60679a04
#
_cell.length_a   1.000
_cell.length_b   1.000
_cell.length_c   1.000
_cell.angle_alpha   90.00
_cell.angle_beta   90.00
_cell.angle_gamma   90.00
#
_symmetry.space_group_name_H-M   'P 1'
#
loop_
_entity.id
_entity.type
_entity.pdbx_description
1 polymer ?
#
loop_
_entity_poly.entity_id
_entity_poly.type
_entity_poly.pdbx_seq_one_letter_code
_entity_poly.pdbx_strand_id
1 'polypeptide(L)'
;MSAAVAAIVVFVATAAGAPAGEKHPGAIVGIRSTHCETWSFHRVGDAKMAYAAVARKRLYAYRRPGRIKLRRFDLHNQNGFATVFGIRGAIVDKHCGPLWYRVQLPLKPNGIRGYVRASAVEVGRVRTRIVVDLSERRLTYLRNGRPRVRAAVAIGSPSTPTPTGRYYVNQRLVPDDTSGPFGPGALGISAFSNVLTGWTQGGPIAIHGTNAPWSIGHAVSNGCIRVRNDILRHLFARTPAGTPVTIHG
;
A
#
# COMPACT_ATOMS: atom_id res chain seq x y z
N MET A 1 0.25 20.83 18.92
CA MET A 1 1.65 20.85 18.41
C MET A 1 1.68 19.95 17.17
N SER A 2 1.75 20.57 15.98
CA SER A 2 1.83 19.83 14.70
C SER A 2 3.26 19.34 14.52
N ALA A 3 3.47 18.02 14.56
CA ALA A 3 4.74 17.42 14.20
C ALA A 3 4.88 17.50 12.67
N ALA A 4 5.80 18.31 12.18
CA ALA A 4 6.21 18.31 10.79
C ALA A 4 6.93 16.99 10.48
N VAL A 5 6.51 16.28 9.45
CA VAL A 5 7.07 15.00 9.05
C VAL A 5 7.85 15.22 7.76
N ALA A 6 9.18 15.07 7.81
CA ALA A 6 10.03 15.15 6.62
C ALA A 6 9.81 13.93 5.72
N ALA A 7 9.53 14.18 4.43
CA ALA A 7 9.27 13.14 3.44
C ALA A 7 10.53 12.85 2.63
N ILE A 8 11.05 11.63 2.73
CA ILE A 8 12.07 11.12 1.80
C ILE A 8 11.41 10.09 0.88
N VAL A 9 11.14 10.49 -0.35
CA VAL A 9 10.74 9.58 -1.43
C VAL A 9 11.98 9.14 -2.16
N VAL A 10 12.50 7.96 -1.87
CA VAL A 10 13.57 7.35 -2.66
C VAL A 10 12.95 6.31 -3.59
N PHE A 11 12.69 6.70 -4.84
CA PHE A 11 12.54 5.75 -5.94
C PHE A 11 13.94 5.42 -6.46
N VAL A 12 14.49 4.27 -6.08
CA VAL A 12 15.65 3.71 -6.77
C VAL A 12 15.17 3.02 -8.05
N ALA A 13 15.19 3.76 -9.14
CA ALA A 13 15.10 3.19 -10.47
C ALA A 13 16.52 2.70 -10.88
N THR A 14 16.81 1.42 -10.73
CA THR A 14 17.96 0.81 -11.41
C THR A 14 17.58 0.62 -12.87
N ALA A 15 18.08 1.50 -13.72
CA ALA A 15 18.07 1.33 -15.17
C ALA A 15 19.12 0.27 -15.54
N ALA A 16 18.66 -0.97 -15.79
CA ALA A 16 19.40 -1.91 -16.61
C ALA A 16 18.89 -1.77 -18.06
N GLY A 17 19.77 -1.34 -18.97
CA GLY A 17 19.45 -1.11 -20.38
C GLY A 17 18.86 -2.35 -21.04
N ALA A 18 17.67 -2.19 -21.63
CA ALA A 18 17.09 -3.12 -22.59
C ALA A 18 17.11 -2.44 -23.96
N PRO A 19 17.29 -3.22 -25.06
CA PRO A 19 17.41 -2.66 -26.41
C PRO A 19 16.14 -1.91 -26.82
N ALA A 20 16.32 -0.87 -27.63
CA ALA A 20 15.29 -0.02 -28.18
C ALA A 20 14.33 -0.84 -29.07
N GLY A 21 13.23 -1.28 -28.50
CA GLY A 21 12.04 -1.79 -29.17
C GLY A 21 10.88 -0.87 -28.80
N GLU A 22 10.04 -0.55 -29.76
CA GLU A 22 8.93 0.41 -29.76
C GLU A 22 8.25 0.59 -28.40
N LYS A 23 8.25 1.84 -27.93
CA LYS A 23 7.58 2.27 -26.70
C LYS A 23 6.06 2.26 -26.91
N HIS A 24 5.41 1.12 -26.73
CA HIS A 24 3.99 1.11 -26.39
C HIS A 24 3.85 1.48 -24.91
N PRO A 25 3.27 2.64 -24.56
CA PRO A 25 3.02 2.98 -23.17
C PRO A 25 1.91 2.06 -22.66
N GLY A 26 2.26 1.03 -21.86
CA GLY A 26 1.27 0.41 -21.04
C GLY A 26 1.04 -1.09 -21.08
N ALA A 27 1.94 -1.89 -21.62
CA ALA A 27 1.81 -3.35 -21.45
C ALA A 27 1.87 -3.68 -19.95
N ILE A 28 0.72 -4.02 -19.35
CA ILE A 28 0.69 -4.61 -18.01
C ILE A 28 1.38 -5.97 -18.14
N VAL A 29 2.56 -6.07 -17.58
CA VAL A 29 3.28 -7.33 -17.48
C VAL A 29 2.45 -8.29 -16.62
N GLY A 30 1.81 -9.24 -17.26
CA GLY A 30 0.91 -10.22 -16.63
C GLY A 30 -0.27 -10.64 -17.51
N ILE A 31 -0.63 -9.86 -18.52
CA ILE A 31 -1.57 -10.28 -19.55
C ILE A 31 -0.74 -10.92 -20.65
N ARG A 32 -0.78 -12.25 -20.72
CA ARG A 32 0.01 -13.04 -21.71
C ARG A 32 -0.66 -13.14 -23.09
N SER A 33 -1.70 -12.36 -23.35
CA SER A 33 -2.43 -12.36 -24.61
C SER A 33 -2.02 -11.18 -25.48
N THR A 34 -1.91 -11.39 -26.78
CA THR A 34 -1.73 -10.34 -27.79
C THR A 34 -3.06 -9.77 -28.28
N HIS A 35 -4.16 -10.48 -28.03
CA HIS A 35 -5.52 -10.06 -28.35
C HIS A 35 -6.40 -10.18 -27.12
N CYS A 36 -7.09 -9.10 -26.81
CA CYS A 36 -8.03 -9.01 -25.70
C CYS A 36 -9.40 -8.57 -26.23
N GLU A 37 -10.46 -9.01 -25.57
CA GLU A 37 -11.76 -8.41 -25.77
C GLU A 37 -11.74 -6.98 -25.17
N THR A 38 -12.11 -6.00 -25.99
CA THR A 38 -12.18 -4.59 -25.55
C THR A 38 -13.16 -4.45 -24.39
N TRP A 39 -12.75 -3.72 -23.35
CA TRP A 39 -13.49 -3.56 -22.09
C TRP A 39 -13.53 -4.80 -21.21
N SER A 40 -12.77 -5.84 -21.51
CA SER A 40 -12.63 -6.99 -20.62
C SER A 40 -11.81 -6.66 -19.37
N PHE A 41 -12.14 -7.33 -18.27
CA PHE A 41 -11.45 -7.17 -17.00
C PHE A 41 -10.44 -8.28 -16.78
N HIS A 42 -9.20 -7.90 -16.56
CA HIS A 42 -8.12 -8.82 -16.24
C HIS A 42 -7.59 -8.59 -14.83
N ARG A 43 -7.46 -9.67 -14.06
CA ARG A 43 -6.72 -9.62 -12.78
C ARG A 43 -5.24 -9.46 -13.07
N VAL A 44 -4.54 -8.65 -12.26
CA VAL A 44 -3.10 -8.44 -12.40
C VAL A 44 -2.39 -8.79 -11.10
N GLY A 45 -1.18 -9.31 -11.25
CA GLY A 45 -0.37 -9.73 -10.10
C GLY A 45 -0.69 -11.14 -9.60
N ASP A 46 0.23 -11.67 -8.83
CA ASP A 46 0.19 -13.00 -8.24
C ASP A 46 0.84 -13.00 -6.84
N ALA A 47 1.20 -14.18 -6.32
CA ALA A 47 1.88 -14.30 -5.03
C ALA A 47 3.28 -13.67 -5.02
N LYS A 48 3.95 -13.57 -6.18
CA LYS A 48 5.33 -13.07 -6.32
C LYS A 48 5.39 -11.60 -6.74
N MET A 49 4.37 -11.11 -7.45
CA MET A 49 4.35 -9.79 -8.06
C MET A 49 3.01 -9.10 -7.82
N ALA A 50 3.05 -7.87 -7.35
CA ALA A 50 1.93 -6.94 -7.29
C ALA A 50 2.24 -5.68 -8.11
N TYR A 51 1.24 -4.82 -8.28
CA TYR A 51 1.38 -3.57 -9.01
C TYR A 51 0.80 -2.41 -8.20
N ALA A 52 1.48 -1.29 -8.26
CA ALA A 52 1.05 -0.03 -7.65
C ALA A 52 0.84 1.02 -8.75
N ALA A 53 -0.19 1.83 -8.59
CA ALA A 53 -0.45 2.99 -9.42
C ALA A 53 -0.09 4.26 -8.65
N VAL A 54 0.81 5.07 -9.19
CA VAL A 54 1.22 6.37 -8.63
C VAL A 54 0.55 7.46 -9.45
N ALA A 55 -0.13 8.40 -8.81
CA ALA A 55 -0.79 9.51 -9.48
C ALA A 55 0.24 10.42 -10.18
N ARG A 56 0.05 10.72 -11.47
CA ARG A 56 0.86 11.67 -12.26
C ARG A 56 0.18 13.02 -12.44
N LYS A 57 -1.11 13.08 -12.13
CA LYS A 57 -1.94 14.29 -12.17
C LYS A 57 -3.10 14.12 -11.19
N ARG A 58 -3.80 15.21 -10.89
CA ARG A 58 -5.06 15.16 -10.17
C ARG A 58 -6.04 14.23 -10.92
N LEU A 59 -6.68 13.32 -10.21
CA LEU A 59 -7.56 12.32 -10.79
C LEU A 59 -8.79 12.05 -9.93
N TYR A 60 -9.81 11.48 -10.55
CA TYR A 60 -10.97 10.93 -9.84
C TYR A 60 -10.91 9.41 -9.85
N ALA A 61 -11.26 8.80 -8.72
CA ALA A 61 -11.66 7.40 -8.67
C ALA A 61 -13.16 7.29 -8.91
N TYR A 62 -13.58 6.26 -9.64
CA TYR A 62 -14.95 6.03 -10.05
C TYR A 62 -15.44 4.66 -9.56
N ARG A 63 -16.75 4.53 -9.29
CA ARG A 63 -17.38 3.23 -8.96
C ARG A 63 -17.39 2.30 -10.17
N ARG A 64 -17.64 2.84 -11.35
CA ARG A 64 -17.52 2.18 -12.66
C ARG A 64 -16.66 3.06 -13.56
N PRO A 65 -15.95 2.50 -14.55
CA PRO A 65 -15.14 3.29 -15.47
C PRO A 65 -15.87 4.50 -16.04
N GLY A 66 -15.41 5.70 -15.71
CA GLY A 66 -15.98 6.96 -16.16
C GLY A 66 -17.34 7.35 -15.57
N ARG A 67 -17.95 6.50 -14.73
CA ARG A 67 -19.27 6.75 -14.14
C ARG A 67 -19.24 6.72 -12.61
N ILE A 68 -20.01 7.58 -11.97
CA ILE A 68 -20.17 7.74 -10.53
C ILE A 68 -18.82 7.99 -9.85
N LYS A 69 -18.43 9.26 -9.76
CA LYS A 69 -17.24 9.72 -9.04
C LYS A 69 -17.33 9.34 -7.56
N LEU A 70 -16.31 8.68 -7.03
CA LEU A 70 -16.19 8.33 -5.62
C LEU A 70 -15.41 9.38 -4.84
N ARG A 71 -14.22 9.73 -5.34
CA ARG A 71 -13.32 10.67 -4.67
C ARG A 71 -12.35 11.27 -5.67
N ARG A 72 -11.99 12.54 -5.44
CA ARG A 72 -10.86 13.21 -6.10
C ARG A 72 -9.59 12.94 -5.29
N PHE A 73 -8.49 12.69 -6.00
CA PHE A 73 -7.15 12.55 -5.43
C PHE A 73 -6.19 13.50 -6.14
N ASP A 74 -5.35 14.15 -5.35
CA ASP A 74 -4.26 15.00 -5.84
C ASP A 74 -2.98 14.17 -6.01
N LEU A 75 -1.90 14.78 -6.55
CA LEU A 75 -0.61 14.10 -6.74
C LEU A 75 -0.02 13.63 -5.42
N HIS A 76 -0.23 14.40 -4.37
CA HIS A 76 0.24 14.11 -3.02
C HIS A 76 -0.96 13.92 -2.09
N ASN A 77 -0.79 13.04 -1.13
CA ASN A 77 -1.76 12.86 -0.06
C ASN A 77 -1.61 14.02 0.97
N GLN A 78 -2.47 14.04 1.98
CA GLN A 78 -2.47 15.10 2.99
C GLN A 78 -1.21 15.17 3.86
N ASN A 79 -0.32 14.17 3.77
CA ASN A 79 0.98 14.15 4.44
C ASN A 79 2.14 14.49 3.48
N GLY A 80 1.85 14.97 2.26
CA GLY A 80 2.86 15.35 1.27
C GLY A 80 3.48 14.20 0.49
N PHE A 81 3.07 12.94 0.71
CA PHE A 81 3.60 11.80 -0.04
C PHE A 81 2.84 11.60 -1.35
N ALA A 82 3.53 11.06 -2.36
CA ALA A 82 2.88 10.71 -3.61
C ALA A 82 1.63 9.85 -3.38
N THR A 83 0.54 10.18 -4.05
CA THR A 83 -0.70 9.39 -4.00
C THR A 83 -0.51 8.07 -4.72
N VAL A 84 -0.58 6.97 -3.97
CA VAL A 84 -0.36 5.61 -4.45
C VAL A 84 -1.60 4.77 -4.21
N PHE A 85 -1.88 3.84 -5.14
CA PHE A 85 -2.96 2.87 -5.05
C PHE A 85 -2.44 1.45 -5.30
N GLY A 86 -2.96 0.46 -4.58
CA GLY A 86 -2.74 -0.96 -4.88
C GLY A 86 -3.64 -1.41 -6.04
N ILE A 87 -3.06 -1.85 -7.16
CA ILE A 87 -3.82 -2.33 -8.33
C ILE A 87 -4.35 -3.74 -8.05
N ARG A 88 -5.60 -4.00 -8.46
CA ARG A 88 -6.30 -5.30 -8.34
C ARG A 88 -6.67 -5.91 -9.68
N GLY A 89 -6.61 -5.12 -10.75
CA GLY A 89 -6.92 -5.54 -12.11
C GLY A 89 -6.94 -4.36 -13.06
N ALA A 90 -7.16 -4.65 -14.33
CA ALA A 90 -7.27 -3.66 -15.38
C ALA A 90 -8.45 -3.97 -16.30
N ILE A 91 -9.06 -2.93 -16.86
CA ILE A 91 -9.89 -3.03 -18.05
C ILE A 91 -9.02 -2.61 -19.22
N VAL A 92 -9.03 -3.40 -20.27
CA VAL A 92 -8.12 -3.26 -21.41
C VAL A 92 -8.85 -2.99 -22.73
N ASP A 93 -8.11 -2.52 -23.72
CA ASP A 93 -8.52 -2.45 -25.11
C ASP A 93 -8.23 -3.75 -25.88
N LYS A 94 -8.52 -3.77 -27.17
CA LYS A 94 -8.29 -4.92 -28.07
C LYS A 94 -6.83 -5.34 -28.21
N HIS A 95 -5.90 -4.45 -27.91
CA HIS A 95 -4.44 -4.69 -27.92
C HIS A 95 -3.90 -5.02 -26.54
N CYS A 96 -4.80 -5.33 -25.57
CA CYS A 96 -4.47 -5.59 -24.17
C CYS A 96 -3.83 -4.39 -23.43
N GLY A 97 -3.93 -3.19 -24.01
CA GLY A 97 -3.52 -1.93 -23.37
C GLY A 97 -4.49 -1.52 -22.25
N PRO A 98 -3.99 -1.06 -21.10
CA PRO A 98 -4.87 -0.68 -20.00
C PRO A 98 -5.61 0.63 -20.28
N LEU A 99 -6.94 0.59 -20.23
CA LEU A 99 -7.82 1.76 -20.26
C LEU A 99 -8.07 2.27 -18.84
N TRP A 100 -8.31 1.37 -17.89
CA TRP A 100 -8.61 1.64 -16.50
C TRP A 100 -7.96 0.63 -15.57
N TYR A 101 -7.50 1.10 -14.42
CA TYR A 101 -7.09 0.22 -13.33
C TYR A 101 -8.17 0.16 -12.26
N ARG A 102 -8.52 -1.07 -11.85
CA ARG A 102 -9.27 -1.29 -10.62
C ARG A 102 -8.30 -1.26 -9.47
N VAL A 103 -8.45 -0.28 -8.59
CA VAL A 103 -7.55 -0.03 -7.47
C VAL A 103 -8.28 -0.10 -6.14
N GLN A 104 -7.56 -0.41 -5.09
CA GLN A 104 -8.05 -0.21 -3.73
C GLN A 104 -7.80 1.25 -3.33
N LEU A 105 -8.82 1.88 -2.74
CA LEU A 105 -8.78 3.28 -2.32
C LEU A 105 -8.51 3.37 -0.82
N PRO A 106 -7.66 4.31 -0.36
CA PRO A 106 -7.44 4.57 1.05
C PRO A 106 -8.59 5.42 1.61
N LEU A 107 -9.76 4.82 1.74
CA LEU A 107 -11.00 5.46 2.16
C LEU A 107 -11.75 4.58 3.16
N LYS A 108 -12.60 5.20 3.98
CA LYS A 108 -13.61 4.50 4.79
C LYS A 108 -14.91 4.26 4.00
N PRO A 109 -15.57 3.13 4.26
CA PRO A 109 -15.11 1.98 5.03
C PRO A 109 -13.91 1.27 4.38
N ASN A 110 -13.16 0.50 5.16
CA ASN A 110 -12.00 -0.25 4.68
C ASN A 110 -12.36 -1.15 3.49
N GLY A 111 -11.44 -1.30 2.52
CA GLY A 111 -11.61 -2.21 1.39
C GLY A 111 -12.33 -1.64 0.18
N ILE A 112 -12.76 -0.36 0.20
CA ILE A 112 -13.35 0.31 -0.99
C ILE A 112 -12.42 0.17 -2.18
N ARG A 113 -13.03 -0.14 -3.34
CA ARG A 113 -12.36 -0.22 -4.63
C ARG A 113 -13.00 0.75 -5.61
N GLY A 114 -12.19 1.24 -6.53
CA GLY A 114 -12.64 2.11 -7.60
C GLY A 114 -11.80 1.93 -8.85
N TYR A 115 -12.16 2.68 -9.89
CA TYR A 115 -11.45 2.69 -11.15
C TYR A 115 -10.79 4.05 -11.35
N VAL A 116 -9.51 4.04 -11.75
CA VAL A 116 -8.76 5.22 -12.17
C VAL A 116 -8.32 5.06 -13.63
N ARG A 117 -8.27 6.16 -14.39
CA ARG A 117 -7.79 6.12 -15.79
C ARG A 117 -6.33 5.69 -15.81
N ALA A 118 -5.97 4.78 -16.71
CA ALA A 118 -4.60 4.33 -16.89
C ALA A 118 -3.66 5.49 -17.24
N SER A 119 -4.11 6.44 -18.07
CA SER A 119 -3.35 7.64 -18.46
C SER A 119 -3.12 8.67 -17.35
N ALA A 120 -3.73 8.46 -16.16
CA ALA A 120 -3.58 9.37 -15.03
C ALA A 120 -2.55 8.89 -13.99
N VAL A 121 -2.01 7.69 -14.18
CA VAL A 121 -1.10 7.05 -13.23
C VAL A 121 0.11 6.45 -13.91
N GLU A 122 1.19 6.32 -13.17
CA GLU A 122 2.34 5.49 -13.50
C GLU A 122 2.27 4.18 -12.73
N VAL A 123 2.60 3.07 -13.39
CA VAL A 123 2.52 1.74 -12.78
C VAL A 123 3.90 1.21 -12.44
N GLY A 124 4.10 0.91 -11.16
CA GLY A 124 5.30 0.27 -10.64
C GLY A 124 5.05 -1.20 -10.29
N ARG A 125 6.10 -2.03 -10.43
CA ARG A 125 6.11 -3.42 -10.00
C ARG A 125 6.53 -3.53 -8.54
N VAL A 126 5.83 -4.34 -7.76
CA VAL A 126 6.09 -4.55 -6.34
C VAL A 126 6.28 -6.05 -6.08
N ARG A 127 7.48 -6.43 -5.66
CA ARG A 127 7.85 -7.83 -5.40
C ARG A 127 7.83 -8.20 -3.92
N THR A 128 7.29 -7.31 -3.09
CA THR A 128 7.21 -7.45 -1.65
C THR A 128 5.76 -7.63 -1.21
N ARG A 129 5.58 -8.25 -0.07
CA ARG A 129 4.27 -8.45 0.58
C ARG A 129 4.47 -8.55 2.08
N ILE A 130 3.51 -8.06 2.84
CA ILE A 130 3.45 -8.23 4.30
C ILE A 130 2.20 -9.03 4.63
N VAL A 131 2.33 -9.99 5.51
CA VAL A 131 1.22 -10.75 6.09
C VAL A 131 1.33 -10.60 7.61
N VAL A 132 0.22 -10.22 8.24
CA VAL A 132 0.10 -10.12 9.70
C VAL A 132 -0.98 -11.09 10.14
N ASP A 133 -0.58 -12.02 10.98
CA ASP A 133 -1.44 -12.95 11.68
C ASP A 133 -1.69 -12.40 13.08
N LEU A 134 -2.93 -12.02 13.37
CA LEU A 134 -3.31 -11.41 14.66
C LEU A 134 -3.38 -12.47 15.76
N SER A 135 -3.81 -13.69 15.43
CA SER A 135 -3.92 -14.80 16.39
C SER A 135 -2.54 -15.21 16.92
N GLU A 136 -1.55 -15.25 16.04
CA GLU A 136 -0.16 -15.56 16.39
C GLU A 136 0.67 -14.31 16.75
N ARG A 137 0.09 -13.11 16.62
CA ARG A 137 0.79 -11.82 16.79
C ARG A 137 2.12 -11.80 16.04
N ARG A 138 2.07 -12.22 14.77
CA ARG A 138 3.25 -12.40 13.93
C ARG A 138 3.13 -11.67 12.61
N LEU A 139 4.19 -10.98 12.22
CA LEU A 139 4.36 -10.40 10.89
C LEU A 139 5.32 -11.27 10.08
N THR A 140 4.94 -11.55 8.82
CA THR A 140 5.80 -12.17 7.82
C THR A 140 6.00 -11.20 6.66
N TYR A 141 7.25 -10.84 6.38
CA TYR A 141 7.63 -10.10 5.19
C TYR A 141 8.12 -11.07 4.12
N LEU A 142 7.54 -10.96 2.92
CA LEU A 142 7.89 -11.79 1.78
C LEU A 142 8.50 -10.95 0.67
N ARG A 143 9.47 -11.53 -0.07
CA ARG A 143 10.00 -10.99 -1.32
C ARG A 143 10.01 -12.08 -2.38
N ASN A 144 9.46 -11.77 -3.57
CA ASN A 144 9.24 -12.75 -4.65
C ASN A 144 8.45 -14.00 -4.18
N GLY A 145 7.45 -13.80 -3.31
CA GLY A 145 6.62 -14.87 -2.74
C GLY A 145 7.30 -15.72 -1.66
N ARG A 146 8.58 -15.48 -1.32
CA ARG A 146 9.33 -16.23 -0.30
C ARG A 146 9.45 -15.43 0.99
N PRO A 147 9.20 -16.02 2.17
CA PRO A 147 9.44 -15.37 3.45
C PRO A 147 10.91 -14.96 3.61
N ARG A 148 11.14 -13.76 4.14
CA ARG A 148 12.45 -13.18 4.40
C ARG A 148 12.64 -12.76 5.85
N VAL A 149 11.54 -12.31 6.49
CA VAL A 149 11.51 -11.93 7.89
C VAL A 149 10.24 -12.49 8.51
N ARG A 150 10.35 -13.03 9.71
CA ARG A 150 9.24 -13.32 10.61
C ARG A 150 9.55 -12.65 11.94
N ALA A 151 8.58 -11.91 12.48
CA ALA A 151 8.77 -11.17 13.72
C ALA A 151 7.48 -11.16 14.54
N ALA A 152 7.62 -11.21 15.85
CA ALA A 152 6.53 -10.92 16.76
C ALA A 152 6.13 -9.45 16.66
N VAL A 153 4.85 -9.15 16.84
CA VAL A 153 4.28 -7.80 16.75
C VAL A 153 3.36 -7.51 17.94
N ALA A 154 3.23 -6.23 18.29
CA ALA A 154 2.08 -5.79 19.06
C ALA A 154 0.95 -5.43 18.10
N ILE A 155 -0.28 -5.70 18.52
CA ILE A 155 -1.50 -5.44 17.76
C ILE A 155 -2.48 -4.60 18.59
N GLY A 156 -3.57 -4.18 17.96
CA GLY A 156 -4.65 -3.44 18.63
C GLY A 156 -5.21 -4.21 19.81
N SER A 157 -5.54 -3.46 20.87
CA SER A 157 -6.26 -4.00 22.04
C SER A 157 -7.67 -4.46 21.64
N PRO A 158 -8.37 -5.22 22.49
CA PRO A 158 -9.76 -5.60 22.23
C PRO A 158 -10.70 -4.41 22.02
N SER A 159 -10.44 -3.27 22.67
CA SER A 159 -11.23 -2.03 22.53
C SER A 159 -10.88 -1.25 21.26
N THR A 160 -9.68 -1.40 20.73
CA THR A 160 -9.18 -0.73 19.53
C THR A 160 -8.50 -1.70 18.57
N PRO A 161 -9.23 -2.69 18.03
CA PRO A 161 -8.64 -3.80 17.30
C PRO A 161 -7.97 -3.37 16.01
N THR A 162 -6.89 -4.07 15.65
CA THR A 162 -6.29 -3.95 14.32
C THR A 162 -7.28 -4.48 13.29
N PRO A 163 -7.66 -3.70 12.26
CA PRO A 163 -8.65 -4.13 11.28
C PRO A 163 -8.10 -5.22 10.37
N THR A 164 -8.81 -6.34 10.27
CA THR A 164 -8.51 -7.40 9.31
C THR A 164 -8.85 -6.99 7.89
N GLY A 165 -8.17 -7.55 6.89
CA GLY A 165 -8.43 -7.28 5.50
C GLY A 165 -7.18 -7.29 4.61
N ARG A 166 -7.38 -6.78 3.38
CA ARG A 166 -6.31 -6.64 2.39
C ARG A 166 -6.07 -5.17 2.11
N TYR A 167 -4.87 -4.72 2.36
CA TYR A 167 -4.42 -3.35 2.29
C TYR A 167 -3.17 -3.23 1.43
N TYR A 168 -2.56 -2.05 1.40
CA TYR A 168 -1.24 -1.82 0.81
C TYR A 168 -0.56 -0.67 1.55
N VAL A 169 0.76 -0.63 1.52
CA VAL A 169 1.56 0.49 2.04
C VAL A 169 1.31 1.72 1.16
N ASN A 170 0.74 2.78 1.72
CA ASN A 170 0.41 3.99 0.99
C ASN A 170 1.39 5.14 1.23
N GLN A 171 2.20 5.07 2.30
CA GLN A 171 3.20 6.09 2.62
C GLN A 171 4.28 5.51 3.55
N ARG A 172 5.41 6.20 3.59
CA ARG A 172 6.55 5.86 4.44
C ARG A 172 6.95 7.11 5.20
N LEU A 173 6.81 7.06 6.52
CA LEU A 173 6.95 8.21 7.41
C LEU A 173 8.22 8.05 8.26
N VAL A 174 9.00 9.11 8.36
CA VAL A 174 10.06 9.24 9.36
C VAL A 174 9.58 10.31 10.33
N PRO A 175 9.36 9.99 11.61
CA PRO A 175 8.97 10.99 12.60
C PRO A 175 10.16 11.88 12.95
N ASP A 176 9.90 13.11 13.40
CA ASP A 176 10.95 14.03 13.87
C ASP A 176 11.66 13.46 15.11
N ASP A 177 10.91 12.82 16.02
CA ASP A 177 11.46 12.06 17.14
C ASP A 177 11.48 10.56 16.85
N THR A 178 12.66 10.05 16.48
CA THR A 178 12.89 8.63 16.22
C THR A 178 13.01 7.77 17.48
N SER A 179 13.04 8.39 18.66
CA SER A 179 12.99 7.72 19.98
C SER A 179 11.58 7.63 20.55
N GLY A 180 10.63 8.29 19.92
CA GLY A 180 9.23 8.38 20.32
C GLY A 180 8.42 7.10 20.05
N PRO A 181 7.09 7.17 20.24
CA PRO A 181 6.20 5.99 20.19
C PRO A 181 6.14 5.29 18.82
N PHE A 182 6.55 5.95 17.75
CA PHE A 182 6.65 5.36 16.40
C PHE A 182 8.03 4.77 16.09
N GLY A 183 8.99 4.92 16.99
CA GLY A 183 10.37 4.51 16.77
C GLY A 183 10.97 5.19 15.54
N PRO A 184 11.88 4.52 14.79
CA PRO A 184 12.62 5.14 13.68
C PRO A 184 11.78 5.35 12.41
N GLY A 185 10.49 5.04 12.42
CA GLY A 185 9.62 5.26 11.25
C GLY A 185 8.31 4.49 11.27
N ALA A 186 7.51 4.71 10.23
CA ALA A 186 6.24 4.03 10.05
C ALA A 186 5.95 3.76 8.57
N LEU A 187 5.41 2.59 8.28
CA LEU A 187 4.79 2.21 7.02
C LEU A 187 3.28 2.43 7.17
N GLY A 188 2.76 3.57 6.74
CA GLY A 188 1.33 3.82 6.68
C GLY A 188 0.67 2.86 5.70
N ILE A 189 -0.46 2.30 6.07
CA ILE A 189 -1.22 1.40 5.19
C ILE A 189 -2.60 1.97 4.85
N SER A 190 -3.23 1.45 3.81
CA SER A 190 -4.54 1.90 3.34
C SER A 190 -5.72 1.45 4.24
N ALA A 191 -5.44 1.16 5.50
CA ALA A 191 -6.41 0.80 6.53
C ALA A 191 -6.67 1.96 7.48
N PHE A 192 -7.88 1.97 8.03
CA PHE A 192 -8.31 2.91 9.07
C PHE A 192 -8.92 2.13 10.23
N SER A 193 -8.78 2.64 11.44
CA SER A 193 -9.48 2.10 12.60
C SER A 193 -10.99 2.11 12.37
N ASN A 194 -11.65 1.04 12.76
CA ASN A 194 -13.11 0.94 12.71
C ASN A 194 -13.78 1.64 13.91
N VAL A 195 -13.01 1.93 14.97
CA VAL A 195 -13.53 2.50 16.23
C VAL A 195 -13.00 3.91 16.51
N LEU A 196 -11.74 4.22 16.18
CA LEU A 196 -11.15 5.55 16.40
C LEU A 196 -11.49 6.50 15.24
N THR A 197 -12.76 6.83 15.10
CA THR A 197 -13.25 7.63 13.97
C THR A 197 -13.00 9.12 14.12
N GLY A 198 -12.89 9.62 15.36
CA GLY A 198 -12.63 11.03 15.69
C GLY A 198 -11.16 11.45 15.67
N TRP A 199 -10.23 10.52 15.42
CA TRP A 199 -8.81 10.85 15.31
C TRP A 199 -8.50 11.61 14.03
N THR A 200 -7.46 12.45 14.09
CA THR A 200 -6.95 13.17 12.93
C THR A 200 -6.77 12.20 11.74
N GLN A 201 -7.22 12.61 10.56
CA GLN A 201 -7.20 11.79 9.34
C GLN A 201 -8.05 10.50 9.42
N GLY A 202 -8.93 10.36 10.42
CA GLY A 202 -9.85 9.23 10.53
C GLY A 202 -9.24 7.95 11.11
N GLY A 203 -8.16 8.05 11.89
CA GLY A 203 -7.51 6.92 12.56
C GLY A 203 -6.76 5.99 11.59
N PRO A 204 -5.76 6.50 10.83
CA PRO A 204 -4.98 5.67 9.91
C PRO A 204 -4.16 4.63 10.69
N ILE A 205 -4.02 3.46 10.10
CA ILE A 205 -3.23 2.34 10.64
C ILE A 205 -1.85 2.31 10.00
N ALA A 206 -0.84 1.99 10.80
CA ALA A 206 0.54 1.84 10.35
C ALA A 206 1.21 0.60 10.95
N ILE A 207 2.28 0.15 10.28
CA ILE A 207 3.29 -0.75 10.82
C ILE A 207 4.48 0.12 11.20
N HIS A 208 4.84 0.20 12.49
CA HIS A 208 5.85 1.13 12.97
C HIS A 208 6.73 0.54 14.07
N GLY A 209 7.84 1.20 14.36
CA GLY A 209 8.68 0.90 15.52
C GLY A 209 8.03 1.30 16.84
N THR A 210 8.78 1.26 17.91
CA THR A 210 8.24 1.58 19.24
C THR A 210 9.33 1.96 20.23
N ASN A 211 9.01 2.83 21.16
CA ASN A 211 9.79 3.08 22.37
C ASN A 211 9.33 2.21 23.56
N ALA A 212 8.34 1.33 23.33
CA ALA A 212 7.80 0.41 24.31
C ALA A 212 8.04 -1.05 23.86
N PRO A 213 9.29 -1.56 23.88
CA PRO A 213 9.63 -2.89 23.37
C PRO A 213 8.92 -4.03 24.11
N TRP A 214 8.53 -3.82 25.35
CA TRP A 214 7.73 -4.74 26.16
C TRP A 214 6.34 -5.03 25.54
N SER A 215 5.83 -4.13 24.69
CA SER A 215 4.52 -4.28 24.05
C SER A 215 4.50 -5.36 22.95
N ILE A 216 5.68 -5.75 22.43
CA ILE A 216 5.78 -6.77 21.37
C ILE A 216 5.27 -8.11 21.87
N GLY A 217 4.38 -8.73 21.08
CA GLY A 217 3.69 -9.96 21.46
C GLY A 217 2.37 -9.74 22.21
N HIS A 218 1.98 -8.47 22.47
CA HIS A 218 0.77 -8.14 23.21
C HIS A 218 -0.27 -7.39 22.36
N ALA A 219 -1.54 -7.48 22.76
CA ALA A 219 -2.66 -6.74 22.16
C ALA A 219 -2.94 -5.46 22.97
N VAL A 220 -2.15 -4.40 22.74
CA VAL A 220 -2.10 -3.19 23.58
C VAL A 220 -2.05 -1.88 22.79
N SER A 221 -2.08 -1.93 21.45
CA SER A 221 -2.04 -0.70 20.65
C SER A 221 -3.44 -0.15 20.36
N ASN A 222 -3.48 1.04 19.78
CA ASN A 222 -4.70 1.66 19.27
C ASN A 222 -5.04 1.23 17.83
N GLY A 223 -4.68 -0.01 17.47
CA GLY A 223 -4.94 -0.59 16.15
C GLY A 223 -3.71 -0.68 15.24
N CYS A 224 -2.65 0.11 15.48
CA CYS A 224 -1.40 -0.01 14.74
C CYS A 224 -0.65 -1.30 15.08
N ILE A 225 0.19 -1.75 14.15
CA ILE A 225 1.05 -2.93 14.32
C ILE A 225 2.43 -2.43 14.72
N ARG A 226 2.88 -2.77 15.94
CA ARG A 226 4.23 -2.40 16.40
C ARG A 226 5.20 -3.54 16.15
N VAL A 227 6.36 -3.22 15.64
CA VAL A 227 7.51 -4.15 15.50
C VAL A 227 8.71 -3.60 16.25
N ARG A 228 9.69 -4.46 16.57
CA ARG A 228 10.98 -4.00 17.12
C ARG A 228 11.65 -3.04 16.12
N ASN A 229 12.39 -2.06 16.63
CA ASN A 229 13.00 -1.01 15.81
C ASN A 229 14.00 -1.53 14.77
N ASP A 230 14.75 -2.60 15.08
CA ASP A 230 15.65 -3.27 14.15
C ASP A 230 14.88 -3.91 12.99
N ILE A 231 13.77 -4.59 13.28
CA ILE A 231 12.87 -5.15 12.29
C ILE A 231 12.25 -4.05 11.43
N LEU A 232 11.80 -2.94 12.05
CA LEU A 232 11.26 -1.83 11.27
C LEU A 232 12.28 -1.25 10.31
N ARG A 233 13.51 -0.99 10.74
CA ARG A 233 14.57 -0.47 9.83
C ARG A 233 14.77 -1.39 8.64
N HIS A 234 14.78 -2.72 8.86
CA HIS A 234 14.88 -3.69 7.78
C HIS A 234 13.68 -3.62 6.82
N LEU A 235 12.45 -3.60 7.35
CA LEU A 235 11.23 -3.48 6.55
C LEU A 235 11.20 -2.15 5.81
N PHE A 236 11.47 -1.05 6.50
CA PHE A 236 11.41 0.30 5.97
C PHE A 236 12.33 0.47 4.76
N ALA A 237 13.55 -0.03 4.83
CA ALA A 237 14.51 0.05 3.72
C ALA A 237 14.08 -0.74 2.46
N ARG A 238 13.20 -1.75 2.61
CA ARG A 238 12.90 -2.73 1.54
C ARG A 238 11.44 -2.80 1.12
N THR A 239 10.58 -2.01 1.74
CA THR A 239 9.13 -2.02 1.49
C THR A 239 8.72 -0.76 0.72
N PRO A 240 8.58 -0.81 -0.61
CA PRO A 240 8.09 0.32 -1.38
C PRO A 240 6.59 0.57 -1.12
N ALA A 241 6.14 1.81 -1.38
CA ALA A 241 4.71 2.11 -1.46
C ALA A 241 4.04 1.22 -2.52
N GLY A 242 2.81 0.81 -2.27
CA GLY A 242 2.08 -0.18 -3.08
C GLY A 242 2.29 -1.64 -2.62
N THR A 243 3.21 -1.91 -1.68
CA THR A 243 3.39 -3.26 -1.11
C THR A 243 2.08 -3.77 -0.52
N PRO A 244 1.53 -4.91 -0.99
CA PRO A 244 0.34 -5.50 -0.40
C PRO A 244 0.56 -5.88 1.06
N VAL A 245 -0.47 -5.61 1.89
CA VAL A 245 -0.54 -5.99 3.30
C VAL A 245 -1.81 -6.79 3.50
N THR A 246 -1.69 -8.00 4.03
CA THR A 246 -2.83 -8.84 4.42
C THR A 246 -2.81 -8.97 5.94
N ILE A 247 -3.93 -8.69 6.58
CA ILE A 247 -4.12 -8.82 8.03
C ILE A 247 -5.28 -9.79 8.24
N HIS A 248 -5.04 -10.87 8.97
CA HIS A 248 -6.04 -11.88 9.33
C HIS A 248 -5.88 -12.30 10.79
N GLY A 249 -6.90 -12.94 11.34
CA GLY A 249 -6.89 -13.58 12.65
C GLY A 249 -6.89 -15.07 12.51
#